data_f03c5740a6fc28e5b4d8303ea63828ce
#
_entry.id   f03c5740a6fc28e5b4d8303ea63828ce
#
_cell.length_a   1.000
_cell.length_b   1.000
_cell.length_c   1.000
_cell.angle_alpha   90.00
_cell.angle_beta   90.00
_cell.angle_gamma   90.00
#
_symmetry.space_group_name_H-M   'P 1'
#
loop_
_entity.id
_entity.type
_entity.pdbx_description
1 polymer ?
#
loop_
_entity_poly.entity_id
_entity_poly.type
_entity_poly.pdbx_seq_one_letter_code
_entity_poly.pdbx_strand_id
1 'polypeptide(L)'
;THGVLTFEKSKPQGKKGGRPTDFAWLNESQTVFLITLMRNSDIVVNFKNELTKEFFQQRKLIAHLLTQRQNADWLEKREHGKLSRREETDTIKEFVEYCKKQGSQHEEKYYMLLSTMENKALFIMEQKYPNLRNCLSGQQLSIIASADIAVARALKHGMDQKMHYKDIYKLAKMRIESFAEIVGKTIVPMRLEQPKNLSLPL
;
A
#
# COMPACT_ATOMS: atom_id res chain seq x y z
N THR A 1 25.32 5.53 -11.67
CA THR A 1 25.19 5.92 -13.11
C THR A 1 23.72 6.21 -13.39
N HIS A 2 23.43 7.41 -13.90
CA HIS A 2 22.05 7.87 -14.17
C HIS A 2 21.45 7.30 -15.48
N GLY A 3 22.11 6.34 -16.11
CA GLY A 3 21.69 5.74 -17.39
C GLY A 3 22.12 6.55 -18.62
N VAL A 4 21.76 6.04 -19.81
CA VAL A 4 22.09 6.67 -21.09
C VAL A 4 20.99 7.67 -21.45
N LEU A 5 21.38 8.85 -21.96
CA LEU A 5 20.44 9.85 -22.46
C LEU A 5 19.94 9.44 -23.86
N THR A 6 18.66 9.52 -24.09
CA THR A 6 18.03 9.32 -25.40
C THR A 6 17.68 10.68 -26.00
N PHE A 7 18.19 10.94 -27.19
CA PHE A 7 17.94 12.20 -27.91
C PHE A 7 17.00 11.97 -29.09
N GLU A 8 16.08 12.90 -29.28
CA GLU A 8 15.19 12.95 -30.43
C GLU A 8 15.25 14.32 -31.10
N LYS A 9 14.94 14.37 -32.40
CA LYS A 9 14.86 15.63 -33.16
C LYS A 9 13.41 16.08 -33.28
N SER A 10 13.15 17.31 -32.87
CA SER A 10 11.83 17.92 -33.12
C SER A 10 11.66 18.22 -34.59
N LYS A 11 10.45 17.95 -35.12
CA LYS A 11 10.06 18.46 -36.45
C LYS A 11 9.70 19.93 -36.29
N PRO A 12 10.19 20.83 -37.20
CA PRO A 12 9.81 22.24 -37.14
C PRO A 12 8.32 22.40 -37.33
N GLN A 13 7.67 23.09 -36.38
CA GLN A 13 6.24 23.44 -36.49
C GLN A 13 6.15 24.83 -37.13
N GLY A 14 5.81 24.92 -38.43
CA GLY A 14 5.53 26.17 -39.11
C GLY A 14 5.71 26.12 -40.63
N LYS A 15 4.98 27.01 -41.35
CA LYS A 15 5.03 27.10 -42.83
C LYS A 15 6.41 27.52 -43.39
N LYS A 16 7.33 28.04 -42.58
CA LYS A 16 8.67 28.51 -42.99
C LYS A 16 9.81 27.58 -42.62
N GLY A 17 9.55 26.36 -42.09
CA GLY A 17 10.58 25.42 -41.73
C GLY A 17 11.71 26.04 -40.89
N GLY A 18 11.95 25.52 -39.70
CA GLY A 18 13.07 25.89 -38.85
C GLY A 18 14.11 24.76 -38.77
N ARG A 19 15.29 25.05 -38.22
CA ARG A 19 16.28 24.01 -37.92
C ARG A 19 15.69 23.04 -36.86
N PRO A 20 15.77 21.72 -37.05
CA PRO A 20 15.39 20.77 -36.03
C PRO A 20 16.15 21.03 -34.75
N THR A 21 15.47 20.97 -33.62
CA THR A 21 16.11 21.09 -32.29
C THR A 21 16.20 19.70 -31.67
N ASP A 22 17.37 19.38 -31.16
CA ASP A 22 17.55 18.15 -30.39
C ASP A 22 16.99 18.34 -28.98
N PHE A 23 16.24 17.36 -28.50
CA PHE A 23 15.78 17.30 -27.12
C PHE A 23 16.04 15.91 -26.54
N ALA A 24 16.18 15.84 -25.22
CA ALA A 24 16.45 14.59 -24.51
C ALA A 24 15.29 14.20 -23.64
N TRP A 25 14.94 12.91 -23.66
CA TRP A 25 14.07 12.31 -22.67
C TRP A 25 14.86 11.98 -21.43
N LEU A 26 14.45 12.53 -20.28
CA LEU A 26 15.12 12.32 -19.00
C LEU A 26 14.26 11.39 -18.13
N ASN A 27 14.86 10.42 -17.49
CA ASN A 27 14.23 9.69 -16.41
C ASN A 27 14.26 10.53 -15.11
N GLU A 28 13.55 10.06 -14.07
CA GLU A 28 13.44 10.77 -12.79
C GLU A 28 14.82 11.13 -12.19
N SER A 29 15.74 10.15 -12.14
CA SER A 29 17.09 10.34 -11.61
C SER A 29 17.90 11.38 -12.39
N GLN A 30 17.81 11.37 -13.72
CA GLN A 30 18.47 12.34 -14.60
C GLN A 30 17.87 13.74 -14.43
N THR A 31 16.53 13.83 -14.31
CA THR A 31 15.81 15.10 -14.09
C THR A 31 16.24 15.72 -12.77
N VAL A 32 16.24 14.95 -11.68
CA VAL A 32 16.67 15.42 -10.36
C VAL A 32 18.14 15.90 -10.42
N PHE A 33 19.04 15.11 -11.03
CA PHE A 33 20.43 15.50 -11.17
C PHE A 33 20.60 16.79 -11.97
N LEU A 34 19.91 16.92 -13.11
CA LEU A 34 19.93 18.14 -13.92
C LEU A 34 19.49 19.38 -13.12
N ILE A 35 18.40 19.27 -12.37
CA ILE A 35 17.90 20.38 -11.55
C ILE A 35 18.90 20.78 -10.47
N THR A 36 19.68 19.83 -9.91
CA THR A 36 20.75 20.17 -8.94
C THR A 36 21.86 21.00 -9.57
N LEU A 37 22.12 20.86 -10.86
CA LEU A 37 23.13 21.61 -11.63
C LEU A 37 22.62 22.97 -12.14
N MET A 38 21.31 23.17 -12.18
CA MET A 38 20.72 24.43 -12.66
C MET A 38 21.09 25.61 -11.76
N ARG A 39 21.23 26.79 -12.39
CA ARG A 39 21.42 28.05 -11.68
C ARG A 39 20.26 28.28 -10.69
N ASN A 40 20.58 28.77 -9.50
CA ASN A 40 19.62 29.06 -8.47
C ASN A 40 18.69 30.21 -8.89
N SER A 41 17.47 29.90 -9.22
CA SER A 41 16.32 30.79 -9.26
C SER A 41 15.40 30.41 -8.08
N ASP A 42 14.45 31.24 -7.72
CA ASP A 42 13.54 30.96 -6.60
C ASP A 42 12.81 29.62 -6.78
N ILE A 43 12.39 29.30 -7.99
CA ILE A 43 11.74 28.03 -8.34
C ILE A 43 12.69 26.85 -8.10
N VAL A 44 13.94 26.96 -8.58
CA VAL A 44 14.94 25.89 -8.45
C VAL A 44 15.35 25.72 -6.98
N VAL A 45 15.49 26.81 -6.24
CA VAL A 45 15.81 26.76 -4.79
C VAL A 45 14.68 26.10 -4.01
N ASN A 46 13.43 26.48 -4.27
CA ASN A 46 12.27 25.86 -3.63
C ASN A 46 12.20 24.35 -3.94
N PHE A 47 12.38 23.95 -5.19
CA PHE A 47 12.42 22.55 -5.56
C PHE A 47 13.54 21.77 -4.84
N LYS A 48 14.78 22.32 -4.80
CA LYS A 48 15.89 21.72 -4.08
C LYS A 48 15.59 21.56 -2.58
N ASN A 49 14.95 22.56 -1.97
CA ASN A 49 14.56 22.51 -0.57
C ASN A 49 13.51 21.41 -0.30
N GLU A 50 12.47 21.33 -1.12
CA GLU A 50 11.46 20.27 -0.98
C GLU A 50 12.06 18.88 -1.21
N LEU A 51 12.88 18.71 -2.25
CA LEU A 51 13.61 17.45 -2.50
C LEU A 51 14.47 17.03 -1.29
N THR A 52 15.15 17.99 -0.68
CA THR A 52 15.99 17.74 0.50
C THR A 52 15.15 17.35 1.71
N LYS A 53 14.02 18.01 1.94
CA LYS A 53 13.09 17.67 3.03
C LYS A 53 12.56 16.23 2.84
N GLU A 54 12.06 15.93 1.65
CA GLU A 54 11.57 14.60 1.29
C GLU A 54 12.65 13.54 1.51
N PHE A 55 13.87 13.76 1.02
CA PHE A 55 14.98 12.84 1.20
C PHE A 55 15.23 12.51 2.68
N PHE A 56 15.27 13.52 3.56
CA PHE A 56 15.49 13.29 4.98
C PHE A 56 14.30 12.64 5.68
N GLN A 57 13.06 12.98 5.31
CA GLN A 57 11.88 12.31 5.83
C GLN A 57 11.89 10.82 5.45
N GLN A 58 12.18 10.52 4.22
CA GLN A 58 12.27 9.19 3.68
C GLN A 58 13.36 8.35 4.39
N ARG A 59 14.54 8.95 4.61
CA ARG A 59 15.63 8.31 5.34
C ARG A 59 15.25 7.97 6.79
N LYS A 60 14.54 8.88 7.48
CA LYS A 60 14.03 8.63 8.84
C LYS A 60 13.02 7.48 8.84
N LEU A 61 12.11 7.45 7.87
CA LEU A 61 11.11 6.38 7.76
C LEU A 61 11.78 5.02 7.51
N ILE A 62 12.75 4.94 6.60
CA ILE A 62 13.51 3.70 6.35
C ILE A 62 14.21 3.22 7.61
N ALA A 63 14.91 4.11 8.32
CA ALA A 63 15.58 3.78 9.56
C ALA A 63 14.59 3.24 10.61
N HIS A 64 13.44 3.89 10.76
CA HIS A 64 12.37 3.44 11.65
C HIS A 64 11.85 2.04 11.28
N LEU A 65 11.55 1.78 10.01
CA LEU A 65 11.08 0.48 9.55
C LEU A 65 12.12 -0.62 9.74
N LEU A 66 13.41 -0.32 9.51
CA LEU A 66 14.51 -1.27 9.75
C LEU A 66 14.62 -1.60 11.23
N THR A 67 14.55 -0.60 12.11
CA THR A 67 14.56 -0.80 13.57
C THR A 67 13.36 -1.63 14.03
N GLN A 68 12.17 -1.38 13.50
CA GLN A 68 10.99 -2.19 13.82
C GLN A 68 11.17 -3.66 13.45
N ARG A 69 11.75 -3.95 12.27
CA ARG A 69 11.99 -5.34 11.83
C ARG A 69 13.02 -6.10 12.66
N GLN A 70 13.85 -5.41 13.42
CA GLN A 70 14.81 -6.01 14.37
C GLN A 70 14.20 -6.14 15.77
N ASN A 71 13.03 -5.58 16.02
CA ASN A 71 12.37 -5.62 17.32
C ASN A 71 11.65 -6.96 17.52
N ALA A 72 12.00 -7.69 18.58
CA ALA A 72 11.40 -8.99 18.91
C ALA A 72 9.88 -8.90 19.10
N ASP A 73 9.37 -7.86 19.77
CA ASP A 73 7.94 -7.61 19.98
C ASP A 73 7.21 -7.42 18.64
N TRP A 74 7.80 -6.68 17.70
CA TRP A 74 7.21 -6.53 16.35
C TRP A 74 7.17 -7.85 15.59
N LEU A 75 8.24 -8.65 15.67
CA LEU A 75 8.31 -9.97 15.03
C LEU A 75 7.26 -10.91 15.60
N GLU A 76 7.10 -10.96 16.91
CA GLU A 76 6.08 -11.77 17.58
C GLU A 76 4.67 -11.38 17.12
N LYS A 77 4.34 -10.08 17.13
CA LYS A 77 3.06 -9.57 16.64
C LYS A 77 2.85 -9.87 15.16
N ARG A 78 3.92 -9.84 14.36
CA ARG A 78 3.86 -10.17 12.94
C ARG A 78 3.57 -11.65 12.71
N GLU A 79 4.19 -12.55 13.48
CA GLU A 79 3.90 -13.98 13.41
C GLU A 79 2.48 -14.28 13.89
N HIS A 80 2.05 -13.72 15.00
CA HIS A 80 0.67 -13.84 15.46
C HIS A 80 -0.32 -13.37 14.39
N GLY A 81 -0.06 -12.21 13.75
CA GLY A 81 -0.89 -11.71 12.66
C GLY A 81 -0.90 -12.61 11.41
N LYS A 82 0.17 -13.40 11.16
CA LYS A 82 0.15 -14.41 10.08
C LYS A 82 -0.79 -15.56 10.43
N LEU A 83 -0.83 -16.00 11.68
CA LEU A 83 -1.72 -17.07 12.13
C LEU A 83 -3.18 -16.62 12.04
N SER A 84 -3.52 -15.45 12.59
CA SER A 84 -4.88 -14.89 12.51
C SER A 84 -5.35 -14.73 11.06
N ARG A 85 -4.47 -14.26 10.19
CA ARG A 85 -4.79 -14.13 8.76
C ARG A 85 -5.00 -15.46 8.05
N ARG A 86 -4.28 -16.50 8.46
CA ARG A 86 -4.47 -17.86 7.94
C ARG A 86 -5.85 -18.39 8.33
N GLU A 87 -6.20 -18.30 9.62
CA GLU A 87 -7.51 -18.73 10.13
C GLU A 87 -8.67 -17.99 9.46
N GLU A 88 -8.51 -16.68 9.26
CA GLU A 88 -9.49 -15.88 8.52
C GLU A 88 -9.61 -16.35 7.07
N THR A 89 -8.48 -16.56 6.39
CA THR A 89 -8.45 -17.00 4.99
C THR A 89 -9.12 -18.37 4.82
N ASP A 90 -8.90 -19.29 5.76
CA ASP A 90 -9.56 -20.59 5.76
C ASP A 90 -11.08 -20.44 5.96
N THR A 91 -11.50 -19.55 6.87
CA THR A 91 -12.91 -19.22 7.07
C THR A 91 -13.54 -18.55 5.84
N ILE A 92 -12.80 -17.66 5.17
CA ILE A 92 -13.27 -17.05 3.90
C ILE A 92 -13.44 -18.12 2.83
N LYS A 93 -12.56 -19.12 2.76
CA LYS A 93 -12.69 -20.24 1.84
C LYS A 93 -13.98 -21.02 2.09
N GLU A 94 -14.29 -21.35 3.34
CA GLU A 94 -15.56 -21.97 3.73
C GLU A 94 -16.76 -21.11 3.33
N PHE A 95 -16.66 -19.81 3.54
CA PHE A 95 -17.71 -18.86 3.17
C PHE A 95 -17.90 -18.76 1.64
N VAL A 96 -16.84 -18.79 0.86
CA VAL A 96 -16.90 -18.83 -0.61
C VAL A 96 -17.62 -20.06 -1.10
N GLU A 97 -17.32 -21.24 -0.53
CA GLU A 97 -18.05 -22.48 -0.85
C GLU A 97 -19.53 -22.40 -0.43
N TYR A 98 -19.80 -21.76 0.69
CA TYR A 98 -21.18 -21.50 1.14
C TYR A 98 -21.93 -20.57 0.19
N CYS A 99 -21.29 -19.48 -0.29
CA CYS A 99 -21.86 -18.59 -1.29
C CYS A 99 -22.18 -19.32 -2.59
N LYS A 100 -21.29 -20.20 -3.04
CA LYS A 100 -21.49 -21.01 -4.24
C LYS A 100 -22.71 -21.93 -4.13
N LYS A 101 -22.86 -22.59 -2.98
CA LYS A 101 -24.03 -23.44 -2.70
C LYS A 101 -25.35 -22.66 -2.68
N GLN A 102 -25.31 -21.37 -2.37
CA GLN A 102 -26.47 -20.47 -2.41
C GLN A 102 -26.68 -19.78 -3.78
N GLY A 103 -25.91 -20.17 -4.81
CA GLY A 103 -26.08 -19.67 -6.18
C GLY A 103 -25.39 -18.34 -6.48
N SER A 104 -24.34 -17.97 -5.74
CA SER A 104 -23.50 -16.83 -6.09
C SER A 104 -22.76 -17.11 -7.39
N GLN A 105 -22.69 -16.11 -8.28
CA GLN A 105 -21.93 -16.18 -9.54
C GLN A 105 -20.53 -15.54 -9.43
N HIS A 106 -20.23 -14.93 -8.29
CA HIS A 106 -19.02 -14.13 -8.10
C HIS A 106 -18.41 -14.34 -6.71
N GLU A 107 -18.52 -15.55 -6.18
CA GLU A 107 -18.08 -15.91 -4.82
C GLU A 107 -16.61 -15.64 -4.56
N GLU A 108 -15.74 -15.83 -5.54
CA GLU A 108 -14.30 -15.59 -5.40
C GLU A 108 -13.94 -14.11 -5.10
N LYS A 109 -14.82 -13.19 -5.47
CA LYS A 109 -14.63 -11.76 -5.18
C LYS A 109 -14.61 -11.46 -3.67
N TYR A 110 -15.20 -12.34 -2.85
CA TYR A 110 -15.26 -12.11 -1.40
C TYR A 110 -13.89 -12.10 -0.73
N TYR A 111 -12.88 -12.79 -1.25
CA TYR A 111 -11.50 -12.67 -0.76
C TYR A 111 -11.01 -11.21 -0.83
N MET A 112 -11.20 -10.58 -1.98
CA MET A 112 -10.79 -9.19 -2.18
C MET A 112 -11.70 -8.21 -1.43
N LEU A 113 -13.02 -8.45 -1.43
CA LEU A 113 -13.98 -7.56 -0.80
C LEU A 113 -13.78 -7.47 0.71
N LEU A 114 -13.59 -8.60 1.40
CA LEU A 114 -13.36 -8.65 2.83
C LEU A 114 -12.05 -7.96 3.20
N SER A 115 -10.93 -8.30 2.55
CA SER A 115 -9.64 -7.63 2.79
C SER A 115 -9.69 -6.12 2.52
N THR A 116 -10.40 -5.69 1.48
CA THR A 116 -10.54 -4.27 1.16
C THR A 116 -11.39 -3.55 2.20
N MET A 117 -12.45 -4.21 2.68
CA MET A 117 -13.33 -3.69 3.71
C MET A 117 -12.58 -3.45 5.02
N GLU A 118 -11.81 -4.43 5.49
CA GLU A 118 -10.97 -4.33 6.69
C GLU A 118 -9.97 -3.18 6.60
N ASN A 119 -9.19 -3.15 5.52
CA ASN A 119 -8.18 -2.13 5.34
C ASN A 119 -8.79 -0.72 5.29
N LYS A 120 -9.93 -0.54 4.63
CA LYS A 120 -10.63 0.75 4.57
C LYS A 120 -11.25 1.16 5.91
N ALA A 121 -11.67 0.19 6.72
CA ALA A 121 -12.24 0.46 8.04
C ALA A 121 -11.16 0.94 9.02
N LEU A 122 -9.98 0.31 9.01
CA LEU A 122 -8.94 0.48 10.01
C LEU A 122 -7.88 1.51 9.66
N PHE A 123 -7.63 1.75 8.36
CA PHE A 123 -6.48 2.54 7.93
C PHE A 123 -6.85 3.70 7.02
N ILE A 124 -6.12 4.80 7.19
CA ILE A 124 -6.06 5.90 6.23
C ILE A 124 -4.80 5.66 5.40
N MET A 125 -5.00 5.42 4.09
CA MET A 125 -3.93 5.08 3.16
C MET A 125 -3.94 6.08 2.00
N GLU A 126 -2.80 6.73 1.76
CA GLU A 126 -2.64 7.67 0.64
C GLU A 126 -2.36 6.94 -0.68
N GLN A 127 -1.86 5.71 -0.60
CA GLN A 127 -1.50 4.89 -1.77
C GLN A 127 -1.82 3.40 -1.56
N LYS A 128 -1.73 2.61 -2.64
CA LYS A 128 -1.87 1.15 -2.55
C LYS A 128 -0.57 0.51 -2.03
N TYR A 129 -0.70 -0.37 -1.07
CA TYR A 129 0.42 -1.12 -0.49
C TYR A 129 0.32 -2.59 -0.91
N PRO A 130 1.27 -3.14 -1.70
CA PRO A 130 1.23 -4.55 -2.09
C PRO A 130 1.39 -5.49 -0.89
N ASN A 131 2.10 -5.05 0.16
CA ASN A 131 2.33 -5.80 1.40
C ASN A 131 2.08 -4.90 2.61
N LEU A 132 0.84 -4.41 2.78
CA LEU A 132 0.44 -3.46 3.82
C LEU A 132 0.97 -3.86 5.21
N ARG A 133 0.81 -5.11 5.61
CA ARG A 133 1.20 -5.59 6.95
C ARG A 133 2.70 -5.48 7.25
N ASN A 134 3.55 -5.37 6.24
CA ASN A 134 4.99 -5.14 6.45
C ASN A 134 5.33 -3.68 6.74
N CYS A 135 4.38 -2.77 6.51
CA CYS A 135 4.53 -1.34 6.76
C CYS A 135 3.87 -0.89 8.07
N LEU A 136 3.12 -1.78 8.73
CA LEU A 136 2.38 -1.49 9.95
C LEU A 136 3.30 -1.51 11.18
N SER A 137 3.01 -0.65 12.17
CA SER A 137 3.61 -0.71 13.50
C SER A 137 3.15 -1.96 14.26
N GLY A 138 3.81 -2.33 15.35
CA GLY A 138 3.40 -3.44 16.20
C GLY A 138 1.97 -3.28 16.73
N GLN A 139 1.56 -2.07 17.09
CA GLN A 139 0.19 -1.78 17.52
C GLN A 139 -0.81 -2.00 16.38
N GLN A 140 -0.53 -1.49 15.19
CA GLN A 140 -1.37 -1.68 14.01
C GLN A 140 -1.47 -3.15 13.60
N LEU A 141 -0.38 -3.92 13.76
CA LEU A 141 -0.39 -5.37 13.53
C LEU A 141 -1.33 -6.09 14.50
N SER A 142 -1.35 -5.71 15.77
CA SER A 142 -2.27 -6.28 16.77
C SER A 142 -3.73 -5.92 16.45
N ILE A 143 -4.00 -4.69 16.04
CA ILE A 143 -5.34 -4.23 15.66
C ILE A 143 -5.86 -5.04 14.46
N ILE A 144 -5.08 -5.17 13.39
CA ILE A 144 -5.54 -5.91 12.20
C ILE A 144 -5.67 -7.41 12.48
N ALA A 145 -4.84 -8.00 13.34
CA ALA A 145 -4.99 -9.39 13.75
C ALA A 145 -6.30 -9.62 14.52
N SER A 146 -6.70 -8.68 15.37
CA SER A 146 -8.00 -8.73 16.07
C SER A 146 -9.17 -8.56 15.12
N ALA A 147 -9.01 -7.75 14.08
CA ALA A 147 -10.01 -7.57 13.03
C ALA A 147 -10.21 -8.85 12.19
N ASP A 148 -9.11 -9.51 11.79
CA ASP A 148 -9.14 -10.82 11.10
C ASP A 148 -10.01 -11.83 11.89
N ILE A 149 -9.80 -11.91 13.20
CA ILE A 149 -10.57 -12.78 14.10
C ILE A 149 -12.04 -12.37 14.15
N ALA A 150 -12.33 -11.06 14.23
CA ALA A 150 -13.71 -10.56 14.30
C ALA A 150 -14.48 -10.87 13.01
N VAL A 151 -13.85 -10.71 11.85
CA VAL A 151 -14.43 -11.05 10.54
C VAL A 151 -14.66 -12.55 10.43
N ALA A 152 -13.66 -13.38 10.75
CA ALA A 152 -13.80 -14.83 10.73
C ALA A 152 -14.97 -15.32 11.61
N ARG A 153 -15.09 -14.79 12.82
CA ARG A 153 -16.22 -15.10 13.73
C ARG A 153 -17.56 -14.63 13.17
N ALA A 154 -17.61 -13.48 12.50
CA ALA A 154 -18.84 -12.99 11.88
C ALA A 154 -19.31 -13.92 10.75
N LEU A 155 -18.37 -14.36 9.90
CA LEU A 155 -18.63 -15.27 8.80
C LEU A 155 -19.12 -16.64 9.32
N LYS A 156 -18.43 -17.23 10.30
CA LYS A 156 -18.83 -18.50 10.92
C LYS A 156 -20.23 -18.39 11.54
N HIS A 157 -20.44 -17.37 12.35
CA HIS A 157 -21.74 -17.15 12.97
C HIS A 157 -22.88 -17.07 11.94
N GLY A 158 -22.69 -16.31 10.86
CA GLY A 158 -23.70 -16.18 9.81
C GLY A 158 -23.96 -17.49 9.07
N MET A 159 -22.92 -18.29 8.80
CA MET A 159 -23.05 -19.61 8.17
C MET A 159 -23.78 -20.60 9.09
N ASP A 160 -23.47 -20.62 10.38
CA ASP A 160 -24.10 -21.48 11.38
C ASP A 160 -25.61 -21.15 11.52
N GLN A 161 -25.94 -19.86 11.44
CA GLN A 161 -27.34 -19.39 11.44
C GLN A 161 -28.05 -19.58 10.07
N LYS A 162 -27.38 -20.19 9.09
CA LYS A 162 -27.90 -20.39 7.72
C LYS A 162 -28.42 -19.12 7.05
N MET A 163 -27.79 -17.99 7.35
CA MET A 163 -28.15 -16.70 6.77
C MET A 163 -27.83 -16.66 5.27
N HIS A 164 -28.51 -15.81 4.53
CA HIS A 164 -28.15 -15.56 3.13
C HIS A 164 -26.75 -14.91 3.05
N TYR A 165 -25.90 -15.34 2.11
CA TYR A 165 -24.50 -14.92 2.01
C TYR A 165 -24.29 -13.40 1.95
N LYS A 166 -25.23 -12.65 1.32
CA LYS A 166 -25.16 -11.19 1.28
C LYS A 166 -25.35 -10.56 2.66
N ASP A 167 -26.17 -11.18 3.50
CA ASP A 167 -26.44 -10.68 4.86
C ASP A 167 -25.30 -11.06 5.80
N ILE A 168 -24.64 -12.21 5.58
CA ILE A 168 -23.39 -12.56 6.26
C ILE A 168 -22.30 -11.52 5.97
N TYR A 169 -22.14 -11.11 4.71
CA TYR A 169 -21.19 -10.06 4.36
C TYR A 169 -21.51 -8.72 5.04
N LYS A 170 -22.81 -8.33 5.09
CA LYS A 170 -23.24 -7.12 5.81
C LYS A 170 -22.95 -7.22 7.31
N LEU A 171 -23.17 -8.40 7.90
CA LEU A 171 -22.85 -8.65 9.30
C LEU A 171 -21.37 -8.48 9.59
N ALA A 172 -20.50 -9.07 8.75
CA ALA A 172 -19.06 -8.90 8.85
C ALA A 172 -18.65 -7.43 8.71
N LYS A 173 -19.25 -6.71 7.75
CA LYS A 173 -19.00 -5.28 7.54
C LYS A 173 -19.40 -4.45 8.76
N MET A 174 -20.58 -4.66 9.31
CA MET A 174 -21.06 -3.97 10.50
C MET A 174 -20.12 -4.20 11.69
N ARG A 175 -19.68 -5.44 11.92
CA ARG A 175 -18.78 -5.75 13.04
C ARG A 175 -17.42 -5.08 12.90
N ILE A 176 -16.84 -5.05 11.70
CA ILE A 176 -15.55 -4.38 11.50
C ILE A 176 -15.68 -2.85 11.59
N GLU A 177 -16.78 -2.27 11.13
CA GLU A 177 -17.05 -0.84 11.28
C GLU A 177 -17.19 -0.44 12.75
N SER A 178 -17.97 -1.20 13.54
CA SER A 178 -18.06 -0.99 15.00
C SER A 178 -16.73 -1.20 15.72
N PHE A 179 -15.93 -2.16 15.30
CA PHE A 179 -14.58 -2.34 15.83
C PHE A 179 -13.68 -1.14 15.51
N ALA A 180 -13.76 -0.63 14.28
CA ALA A 180 -13.00 0.54 13.85
C ALA A 180 -13.43 1.84 14.57
N GLU A 181 -14.69 1.97 14.97
CA GLU A 181 -15.16 3.08 15.81
C GLU A 181 -14.49 3.07 17.21
N ILE A 182 -14.27 1.88 17.77
CA ILE A 182 -13.64 1.71 19.09
C ILE A 182 -12.14 1.99 19.02
N VAL A 183 -11.42 1.41 18.04
CA VAL A 183 -9.96 1.50 17.96
C VAL A 183 -9.46 2.75 17.24
N GLY A 184 -10.31 3.42 16.49
CA GLY A 184 -9.98 4.56 15.64
C GLY A 184 -9.22 4.13 14.37
N LYS A 185 -9.27 5.01 13.35
CA LYS A 185 -8.47 4.82 12.13
C LYS A 185 -7.07 5.35 12.33
N THR A 186 -6.08 4.59 11.89
CA THR A 186 -4.68 5.00 11.94
C THR A 186 -4.11 5.26 10.54
N ILE A 187 -3.17 6.22 10.46
CA ILE A 187 -2.49 6.54 9.20
C ILE A 187 -1.39 5.49 8.98
N VAL A 188 -1.36 4.93 7.77
CA VAL A 188 -0.23 4.10 7.33
C VAL A 188 0.82 5.03 6.73
N PRO A 189 2.07 5.00 7.22
CA PRO A 189 3.13 5.83 6.69
C PRO A 189 3.31 5.62 5.19
N MET A 190 3.55 6.69 4.43
CA MET A 190 3.83 6.62 3.00
C MET A 190 5.01 5.67 2.76
N ARG A 191 4.80 4.67 1.92
CA ARG A 191 5.86 3.75 1.53
C ARG A 191 6.65 4.39 0.39
N LEU A 192 7.97 4.45 0.56
CA LEU A 192 8.87 4.61 -0.57
C LEU A 192 8.75 3.42 -1.51
N GLU A 193 8.46 3.67 -2.77
CA GLU A 193 8.77 2.69 -3.80
C GLU A 193 10.28 2.46 -3.78
N GLN A 194 10.70 1.28 -3.35
CA GLN A 194 12.10 0.90 -3.55
C GLN A 194 12.34 0.87 -5.05
N PRO A 195 13.33 1.60 -5.57
CA PRO A 195 13.77 1.40 -6.94
C PRO A 195 14.10 -0.09 -7.09
N LYS A 196 13.54 -0.71 -8.11
CA LYS A 196 13.57 -2.18 -8.35
C LYS A 196 14.98 -2.79 -8.43
N ASN A 197 16.05 -1.99 -8.28
CA ASN A 197 17.45 -2.38 -8.52
C ASN A 197 18.46 -1.82 -7.51
N LEU A 198 18.11 -1.60 -6.24
CA LEU A 198 19.15 -1.36 -5.22
C LEU A 198 19.46 -2.68 -4.50
N SER A 199 20.30 -3.50 -5.11
CA SER A 199 21.20 -4.40 -4.37
C SER A 199 22.21 -3.50 -3.66
N LEU A 200 22.02 -3.29 -2.36
CA LEU A 200 23.07 -2.71 -1.53
C LEU A 200 24.23 -3.71 -1.53
N PRO A 201 25.46 -3.29 -1.88
CA PRO A 201 26.62 -4.12 -1.61
C PRO A 201 26.74 -4.28 -0.09
N LEU A 202 26.93 -5.52 0.33
CA LEU A 202 27.28 -5.92 1.69
C LEU A 202 28.60 -5.29 2.14
#